data_303e741fe9af929052b432cc46f0cbce
#
_entry.id   303e741fe9af929052b432cc46f0cbce
#
_cell.length_a   1.000
_cell.length_b   1.000
_cell.length_c   1.000
_cell.angle_alpha   90.00
_cell.angle_beta   90.00
_cell.angle_gamma   90.00
#
_symmetry.space_group_name_H-M   'P 1'
#
loop_
_entity.id
_entity.type
_entity.pdbx_description
1 polymer ?
#
loop_
_entity_poly.entity_id
_entity_poly.type
_entity_poly.pdbx_seq_one_letter_code
_entity_poly.pdbx_strand_id
1 'polypeptide(L)'
;MKRAARGIWLTGAALLAVYPIGALVLWAAGYKMEMRFPQFYLGAAAFLLVLGAVLTRMESQTRLCKAAAIFSVVAGILVGLFVGLTTLFSNFGHTEVLKTLVSPSETFEARVIDVDQGALGGNTLVDVRDCRFSLDMGFCVIRRRDRRVYTGPWGEGEKIKIVWCGDETLIVGGHAYQLDEI
;
A
#
# COMPACT_ATOMS: atom_id res chain seq x y z
N MET A 1 5.83 2.18 -37.03
CA MET A 1 4.84 2.70 -36.08
C MET A 1 4.05 1.59 -35.38
N LYS A 2 3.44 0.59 -36.07
CA LYS A 2 2.62 -0.51 -35.43
C LYS A 2 3.32 -1.24 -34.28
N ARG A 3 4.63 -1.52 -34.37
CA ARG A 3 5.38 -2.20 -33.30
C ARG A 3 5.57 -1.29 -32.09
N ALA A 4 5.82 -0.02 -32.30
CA ALA A 4 6.01 0.95 -31.20
C ALA A 4 4.71 1.18 -30.41
N ALA A 5 3.57 1.36 -31.10
CA ALA A 5 2.26 1.53 -30.45
C ALA A 5 1.88 0.32 -29.58
N ARG A 6 2.10 -0.91 -30.10
CA ARG A 6 1.89 -2.14 -29.33
C ARG A 6 2.85 -2.26 -28.15
N GLY A 7 4.12 -1.85 -28.34
CA GLY A 7 5.10 -1.83 -27.24
C GLY A 7 4.65 -0.93 -26.11
N ILE A 8 4.25 0.30 -26.40
CA ILE A 8 3.74 1.27 -25.40
C ILE A 8 2.52 0.68 -24.66
N TRP A 9 1.57 0.10 -25.38
CA TRP A 9 0.37 -0.51 -24.80
C TRP A 9 0.71 -1.66 -23.85
N LEU A 10 1.55 -2.61 -24.29
CA LEU A 10 1.99 -3.75 -23.48
C LEU A 10 2.76 -3.29 -22.24
N THR A 11 3.60 -2.27 -22.37
CA THR A 11 4.33 -1.69 -21.22
C THR A 11 3.35 -1.12 -20.18
N GLY A 12 2.36 -0.34 -20.60
CA GLY A 12 1.33 0.17 -19.69
C GLY A 12 0.54 -0.93 -18.99
N ALA A 13 0.13 -1.97 -19.74
CA ALA A 13 -0.58 -3.12 -19.19
C ALA A 13 0.29 -3.92 -18.20
N ALA A 14 1.56 -4.16 -18.54
CA ALA A 14 2.51 -4.85 -17.67
C ALA A 14 2.74 -4.08 -16.36
N LEU A 15 2.94 -2.76 -16.42
CA LEU A 15 3.11 -1.93 -15.24
C LEU A 15 1.87 -1.98 -14.34
N LEU A 16 0.65 -1.88 -14.89
CA LEU A 16 -0.57 -2.02 -14.10
C LEU A 16 -0.76 -3.38 -13.45
N ALA A 17 -0.25 -4.45 -14.05
CA ALA A 17 -0.35 -5.81 -13.53
C ALA A 17 0.75 -6.14 -12.50
N VAL A 18 1.98 -5.69 -12.72
CA VAL A 18 3.16 -6.05 -11.91
C VAL A 18 3.00 -5.59 -10.46
N TYR A 19 2.49 -4.38 -10.24
CA TYR A 19 2.33 -3.87 -8.87
C TYR A 19 1.35 -4.69 -8.03
N PRO A 20 0.07 -4.89 -8.43
CA PRO A 20 -0.88 -5.63 -7.60
C PRO A 20 -0.51 -7.12 -7.48
N ILE A 21 0.05 -7.73 -8.54
CA ILE A 21 0.52 -9.12 -8.48
C ILE A 21 1.69 -9.24 -7.52
N GLY A 22 2.69 -8.37 -7.64
CA GLY A 22 3.84 -8.34 -6.74
C GLY A 22 3.43 -8.10 -5.29
N ALA A 23 2.54 -7.15 -5.05
CA ALA A 23 2.01 -6.85 -3.72
C ALA A 23 1.24 -8.06 -3.14
N LEU A 24 0.44 -8.76 -3.95
CA LEU A 24 -0.31 -9.96 -3.53
C LEU A 24 0.63 -11.12 -3.18
N VAL A 25 1.65 -11.37 -4.01
CA VAL A 25 2.64 -12.43 -3.77
C VAL A 25 3.42 -12.14 -2.49
N LEU A 26 3.88 -10.93 -2.31
CA LEU A 26 4.60 -10.51 -1.10
C LEU A 26 3.69 -10.59 0.14
N TRP A 27 2.44 -10.16 0.00
CA TRP A 27 1.46 -10.25 1.08
C TRP A 27 1.20 -11.71 1.51
N ALA A 28 1.07 -12.63 0.56
CA ALA A 28 0.93 -14.06 0.84
C ALA A 28 2.18 -14.65 1.53
N ALA A 29 3.36 -14.10 1.24
CA ALA A 29 4.63 -14.47 1.86
C ALA A 29 4.88 -13.77 3.22
N GLY A 30 3.94 -12.98 3.76
CA GLY A 30 4.08 -12.28 5.03
C GLY A 30 4.79 -10.93 4.94
N TYR A 31 5.00 -10.42 3.73
CA TYR A 31 5.63 -9.12 3.49
C TYR A 31 4.62 -8.07 3.06
N LYS A 32 5.00 -6.80 3.19
CA LYS A 32 4.26 -5.64 2.71
C LYS A 32 5.15 -4.85 1.78
N MET A 33 4.61 -4.47 0.62
CA MET A 33 5.27 -3.58 -0.33
C MET A 33 4.61 -2.19 -0.22
N GLU A 34 5.40 -1.19 0.14
CA GLU A 34 4.96 0.20 0.22
C GLU A 34 5.63 1.02 -0.86
N MET A 35 4.86 1.53 -1.79
CA MET A 35 5.38 2.49 -2.78
C MET A 35 5.43 3.89 -2.18
N ARG A 36 6.53 4.62 -2.45
CA ARG A 36 6.67 6.02 -2.01
C ARG A 36 5.72 6.96 -2.74
N PHE A 37 5.43 6.66 -4.00
CA PHE A 37 4.60 7.51 -4.87
C PHE A 37 3.63 6.67 -5.70
N PRO A 38 2.65 5.97 -5.06
CA PRO A 38 1.77 5.05 -5.77
C PRO A 38 0.89 5.76 -6.82
N GLN A 39 0.49 7.02 -6.57
CA GLN A 39 -0.33 7.81 -7.49
C GLN A 39 0.40 8.09 -8.80
N PHE A 40 1.68 8.47 -8.73
CA PHE A 40 2.49 8.72 -9.92
C PHE A 40 2.73 7.44 -10.73
N TYR A 41 2.99 6.32 -10.07
CA TYR A 41 3.16 5.03 -10.72
C TYR A 41 1.89 4.61 -11.47
N LEU A 42 0.75 4.60 -10.77
CA LEU A 42 -0.53 4.20 -11.34
C LEU A 42 -0.98 5.17 -12.44
N GLY A 43 -0.77 6.47 -12.26
CA GLY A 43 -1.07 7.49 -13.25
C GLY A 43 -0.24 7.32 -14.53
N ALA A 44 1.06 7.10 -14.41
CA ALA A 44 1.94 6.86 -15.55
C ALA A 44 1.59 5.55 -16.29
N ALA A 45 1.32 4.48 -15.56
CA ALA A 45 0.92 3.20 -16.13
C ALA A 45 -0.43 3.30 -16.88
N ALA A 46 -1.43 3.97 -16.30
CA ALA A 46 -2.72 4.22 -16.93
C ALA A 46 -2.57 5.10 -18.18
N PHE A 47 -1.74 6.15 -18.12
CA PHE A 47 -1.45 7.01 -19.27
C PHE A 47 -0.83 6.22 -20.42
N LEU A 48 0.19 5.39 -20.16
CA LEU A 48 0.83 4.56 -21.18
C LEU A 48 -0.15 3.54 -21.76
N LEU A 49 -1.03 2.96 -20.94
CA LEU A 49 -2.05 2.02 -21.40
C LEU A 49 -3.02 2.71 -22.36
N VAL A 50 -3.54 3.88 -21.99
CA VAL A 50 -4.50 4.64 -22.82
C VAL A 50 -3.83 5.12 -24.10
N LEU A 51 -2.65 5.73 -24.01
CA LEU A 51 -1.91 6.23 -25.18
C LEU A 51 -1.62 5.10 -26.15
N GLY A 52 -1.08 3.98 -25.67
CA GLY A 52 -0.78 2.80 -26.48
C GLY A 52 -2.04 2.19 -27.11
N ALA A 53 -3.16 2.17 -26.37
CA ALA A 53 -4.45 1.68 -26.88
C ALA A 53 -4.99 2.56 -28.00
N VAL A 54 -4.94 3.91 -27.84
CA VAL A 54 -5.38 4.85 -28.86
C VAL A 54 -4.54 4.72 -30.13
N LEU A 55 -3.21 4.71 -30.00
CA LEU A 55 -2.30 4.55 -31.14
C LEU A 55 -2.54 3.21 -31.86
N THR A 56 -2.73 2.11 -31.09
CA THR A 56 -3.01 0.78 -31.68
C THR A 56 -4.34 0.76 -32.41
N ARG A 57 -5.37 1.44 -31.88
CA ARG A 57 -6.68 1.56 -32.52
C ARG A 57 -6.62 2.30 -33.85
N MET A 58 -5.84 3.37 -33.92
CA MET A 58 -5.66 4.16 -35.16
C MET A 58 -4.99 3.34 -36.27
N GLU A 59 -4.09 2.42 -35.92
CA GLU A 59 -3.31 1.64 -36.88
C GLU A 59 -3.92 0.27 -37.20
N SER A 60 -4.83 -0.26 -36.37
CA SER A 60 -5.37 -1.61 -36.51
C SER A 60 -6.69 -1.66 -37.28
N GLN A 61 -6.79 -2.60 -38.21
CA GLN A 61 -8.03 -2.88 -38.98
C GLN A 61 -8.87 -4.00 -38.36
N THR A 62 -8.32 -4.81 -37.42
CA THR A 62 -9.01 -5.96 -36.87
C THR A 62 -10.01 -5.57 -35.78
N ARG A 63 -11.19 -6.19 -35.75
CA ARG A 63 -12.25 -5.95 -34.76
C ARG A 63 -11.76 -6.23 -33.32
N LEU A 64 -10.98 -7.30 -33.14
CA LEU A 64 -10.43 -7.72 -31.86
C LEU A 64 -9.48 -6.67 -31.26
N CYS A 65 -8.57 -6.11 -32.06
CA CYS A 65 -7.68 -5.05 -31.59
C CYS A 65 -8.45 -3.76 -31.24
N LYS A 66 -9.50 -3.43 -32.00
CA LYS A 66 -10.35 -2.27 -31.69
C LYS A 66 -11.10 -2.46 -30.36
N ALA A 67 -11.66 -3.68 -30.13
CA ALA A 67 -12.33 -3.99 -28.87
C ALA A 67 -11.37 -3.95 -27.67
N ALA A 68 -10.18 -4.56 -27.79
CA ALA A 68 -9.16 -4.54 -26.75
C ALA A 68 -8.68 -3.10 -26.44
N ALA A 69 -8.54 -2.26 -27.47
CA ALA A 69 -8.18 -0.85 -27.27
C ALA A 69 -9.27 -0.08 -26.53
N ILE A 70 -10.54 -0.29 -26.86
CA ILE A 70 -11.66 0.35 -26.15
C ILE A 70 -11.67 -0.09 -24.68
N PHE A 71 -11.56 -1.40 -24.43
CA PHE A 71 -11.49 -1.93 -23.05
C PHE A 71 -10.34 -1.31 -22.26
N SER A 72 -9.15 -1.18 -22.88
CA SER A 72 -7.99 -0.57 -22.24
C SER A 72 -8.17 0.92 -21.92
N VAL A 73 -8.86 1.66 -22.81
CA VAL A 73 -9.20 3.08 -22.53
C VAL A 73 -10.14 3.18 -21.35
N VAL A 74 -11.20 2.35 -21.31
CA VAL A 74 -12.15 2.33 -20.19
C VAL A 74 -11.43 1.96 -18.89
N ALA A 75 -10.61 0.90 -18.91
CA ALA A 75 -9.82 0.50 -17.74
C ALA A 75 -8.88 1.62 -17.25
N GLY A 76 -8.19 2.29 -18.17
CA GLY A 76 -7.31 3.42 -17.84
C GLY A 76 -8.07 4.60 -17.23
N ILE A 77 -9.26 4.91 -17.73
CA ILE A 77 -10.13 5.95 -17.16
C ILE A 77 -10.57 5.56 -15.74
N LEU A 78 -10.98 4.30 -15.53
CA LEU A 78 -11.39 3.82 -14.20
C LEU A 78 -10.23 3.87 -13.19
N VAL A 79 -9.02 3.48 -13.60
CA VAL A 79 -7.83 3.62 -12.76
C VAL A 79 -7.54 5.09 -12.46
N GLY A 80 -7.63 5.98 -13.44
CA GLY A 80 -7.44 7.41 -13.27
C GLY A 80 -8.47 8.02 -12.30
N LEU A 81 -9.73 7.65 -12.42
CA LEU A 81 -10.80 8.06 -11.49
C LEU A 81 -10.54 7.53 -10.08
N PHE A 82 -10.15 6.26 -9.94
CA PHE A 82 -9.81 5.67 -8.64
C PHE A 82 -8.64 6.42 -7.98
N VAL A 83 -7.56 6.69 -8.72
CA VAL A 83 -6.42 7.47 -8.22
C VAL A 83 -6.85 8.89 -7.84
N GLY A 84 -7.67 9.55 -8.66
CA GLY A 84 -8.19 10.89 -8.37
C GLY A 84 -9.04 10.91 -7.10
N LEU A 85 -9.97 9.96 -6.96
CA LEU A 85 -10.81 9.84 -5.77
C LEU A 85 -9.98 9.54 -4.52
N THR A 86 -9.06 8.57 -4.57
CA THR A 86 -8.20 8.27 -3.41
C THR A 86 -7.34 9.46 -3.01
N THR A 87 -6.86 10.27 -3.95
CA THR A 87 -6.11 11.49 -3.67
C THR A 87 -7.00 12.57 -3.04
N LEU A 88 -8.22 12.75 -3.53
CA LEU A 88 -9.19 13.70 -2.95
C LEU A 88 -9.59 13.29 -1.53
N PHE A 89 -9.81 11.99 -1.31
CA PHE A 89 -10.25 11.46 -0.02
C PHE A 89 -9.11 11.16 0.95
N SER A 90 -7.85 11.25 0.54
CA SER A 90 -6.68 11.02 1.44
C SER A 90 -6.62 11.98 2.62
N ASN A 91 -7.30 13.12 2.55
CA ASN A 91 -7.35 14.11 3.63
C ASN A 91 -8.56 13.95 4.57
N PHE A 92 -9.48 13.00 4.30
CA PHE A 92 -10.68 12.81 5.12
C PHE A 92 -10.45 11.91 6.34
N GLY A 93 -9.29 11.31 6.48
CA GLY A 93 -8.89 10.58 7.67
C GLY A 93 -7.51 11.04 8.11
N HIS A 94 -7.31 11.20 9.40
CA HIS A 94 -6.01 11.51 9.97
C HIS A 94 -5.47 10.26 10.68
N THR A 95 -4.23 9.90 10.37
CA THR A 95 -3.54 8.81 11.05
C THR A 95 -2.27 9.40 11.65
N GLU A 96 -2.20 9.41 12.97
CA GLU A 96 -1.10 9.96 13.71
C GLU A 96 -0.39 8.89 14.53
N VAL A 97 0.94 8.86 14.44
CA VAL A 97 1.76 8.02 15.31
C VAL A 97 2.09 8.80 16.56
N LEU A 98 1.44 8.47 17.67
CA LEU A 98 1.60 9.18 18.94
C LEU A 98 2.86 8.78 19.69
N LYS A 99 3.18 7.49 19.69
CA LYS A 99 4.33 6.93 20.39
C LYS A 99 5.00 5.84 19.58
N THR A 100 6.31 5.78 19.67
CA THR A 100 7.12 4.69 19.11
C THR A 100 8.07 4.20 20.19
N LEU A 101 8.07 2.88 20.44
CA LEU A 101 8.98 2.22 21.37
C LEU A 101 9.69 1.08 20.63
N VAL A 102 11.00 1.10 20.72
CA VAL A 102 11.86 0.04 20.13
C VAL A 102 12.17 -0.98 21.20
N SER A 103 12.22 -2.27 20.86
CA SER A 103 12.64 -3.33 21.78
C SER A 103 14.12 -3.18 22.17
N PRO A 104 14.58 -3.74 23.30
CA PRO A 104 15.96 -3.63 23.74
C PRO A 104 16.99 -4.09 22.70
N SER A 105 16.68 -5.11 21.90
CA SER A 105 17.52 -5.61 20.80
C SER A 105 17.35 -4.89 19.48
N GLU A 106 16.49 -3.88 19.41
CA GLU A 106 16.12 -3.14 18.17
C GLU A 106 15.47 -4.02 17.07
N THR A 107 15.07 -5.24 17.41
CA THR A 107 14.45 -6.18 16.47
C THR A 107 12.99 -5.87 16.19
N PHE A 108 12.31 -5.25 17.14
CA PHE A 108 10.91 -4.88 17.02
C PHE A 108 10.68 -3.41 17.38
N GLU A 109 9.71 -2.81 16.70
CA GLU A 109 9.25 -1.44 16.92
C GLU A 109 7.73 -1.46 17.16
N ALA A 110 7.29 -1.08 18.36
CA ALA A 110 5.88 -0.88 18.70
C ALA A 110 5.46 0.56 18.45
N ARG A 111 4.36 0.76 17.73
CA ARG A 111 3.81 2.09 17.40
C ARG A 111 2.38 2.20 17.89
N VAL A 112 2.10 3.22 18.66
CA VAL A 112 0.74 3.63 19.02
C VAL A 112 0.25 4.61 17.98
N ILE A 113 -0.84 4.27 17.33
CA ILE A 113 -1.38 4.99 16.19
C ILE A 113 -2.82 5.36 16.49
N ASP A 114 -3.15 6.63 16.44
CA ASP A 114 -4.54 7.08 16.42
C ASP A 114 -5.00 7.26 14.98
N VAL A 115 -6.13 6.63 14.68
CA VAL A 115 -6.79 6.72 13.37
C VAL A 115 -8.10 7.44 13.56
N ASP A 116 -8.16 8.68 13.09
CA ASP A 116 -9.38 9.47 13.04
C ASP A 116 -10.06 9.25 11.68
N GLN A 117 -11.31 8.80 11.70
CA GLN A 117 -12.13 8.61 10.50
C GLN A 117 -13.18 9.74 10.35
N GLY A 118 -12.95 10.87 11.01
CA GLY A 118 -13.86 12.01 11.02
C GLY A 118 -15.21 11.66 11.65
N ALA A 119 -16.29 11.95 10.95
CA ALA A 119 -17.66 11.70 11.46
C ALA A 119 -17.99 10.22 11.74
N LEU A 120 -17.18 9.28 11.28
CA LEU A 120 -17.34 7.85 11.52
C LEU A 120 -16.64 7.35 12.80
N GLY A 121 -16.02 8.26 13.56
CA GLY A 121 -15.26 7.93 14.77
C GLY A 121 -13.80 7.65 14.48
N GLY A 122 -13.17 6.87 15.36
CA GLY A 122 -11.76 6.51 15.21
C GLY A 122 -11.37 5.36 16.14
N ASN A 123 -10.11 4.95 16.04
CA ASN A 123 -9.55 3.88 16.88
C ASN A 123 -8.11 4.21 17.26
N THR A 124 -7.72 3.77 18.44
CA THR A 124 -6.31 3.69 18.84
C THR A 124 -5.80 2.28 18.55
N LEU A 125 -4.72 2.19 17.83
CA LEU A 125 -4.11 0.93 17.41
C LEU A 125 -2.70 0.82 17.98
N VAL A 126 -2.28 -0.40 18.33
CA VAL A 126 -0.86 -0.68 18.59
C VAL A 126 -0.41 -1.72 17.57
N ASP A 127 0.46 -1.29 16.68
CA ASP A 127 1.05 -2.14 15.64
C ASP A 127 2.53 -2.38 15.97
N VAL A 128 2.97 -3.64 15.84
CA VAL A 128 4.37 -4.03 16.01
C VAL A 128 4.97 -4.35 14.66
N ARG A 129 6.11 -3.71 14.38
CA ARG A 129 6.92 -3.90 13.20
C ARG A 129 8.12 -4.78 13.51
N ASP A 130 8.38 -5.76 12.68
CA ASP A 130 9.65 -6.50 12.66
C ASP A 130 10.68 -5.70 11.85
N CYS A 131 11.74 -5.26 12.51
CA CYS A 131 12.81 -4.44 11.93
C CYS A 131 13.97 -5.28 11.35
N ARG A 132 13.95 -6.63 11.51
CA ARG A 132 15.03 -7.51 11.04
C ARG A 132 15.17 -7.53 9.52
N PHE A 133 14.10 -7.22 8.79
CA PHE A 133 14.12 -7.17 7.33
C PHE A 133 13.45 -5.93 6.79
N SER A 134 14.22 -5.15 6.03
CA SER A 134 13.72 -4.04 5.23
C SER A 134 14.58 -3.89 3.98
N LEU A 135 13.96 -3.95 2.80
CA LEU A 135 14.63 -3.75 1.52
C LEU A 135 14.10 -2.45 0.90
N ASP A 136 14.93 -1.43 0.87
CA ASP A 136 14.63 -0.14 0.21
C ASP A 136 15.19 -0.14 -1.21
N MET A 137 14.30 -0.05 -2.21
CA MET A 137 14.65 0.03 -3.63
C MET A 137 14.52 1.46 -4.17
N GLY A 138 14.40 2.47 -3.30
CA GLY A 138 14.24 3.88 -3.66
C GLY A 138 12.82 4.26 -4.04
N PHE A 139 12.14 3.53 -4.92
CA PHE A 139 10.76 3.77 -5.33
C PHE A 139 9.73 2.97 -4.50
N CYS A 140 10.14 1.86 -3.89
CA CYS A 140 9.33 1.10 -2.95
C CYS A 140 10.17 0.51 -1.83
N VAL A 141 9.52 0.21 -0.72
CA VAL A 141 10.08 -0.48 0.44
C VAL A 141 9.36 -1.80 0.63
N ILE A 142 10.10 -2.89 0.75
CA ILE A 142 9.58 -4.21 1.09
C ILE A 142 10.01 -4.52 2.51
N ARG A 143 9.06 -4.84 3.37
CA ARG A 143 9.30 -5.18 4.78
C ARG A 143 8.31 -6.24 5.26
N ARG A 144 8.56 -6.84 6.42
CA ARG A 144 7.58 -7.71 7.04
C ARG A 144 6.30 -6.92 7.38
N ARG A 145 5.16 -7.60 7.36
CA ARG A 145 3.88 -6.98 7.72
C ARG A 145 3.88 -6.60 9.18
N ASP A 146 3.35 -5.40 9.47
CA ASP A 146 3.09 -4.98 10.83
C ASP A 146 2.02 -5.90 11.43
N ARG A 147 2.20 -6.34 12.70
CA ARG A 147 1.22 -7.12 13.46
C ARG A 147 0.47 -6.19 14.40
N ARG A 148 -0.86 -6.17 14.25
CA ARG A 148 -1.71 -5.46 15.19
C ARG A 148 -1.90 -6.29 16.44
N VAL A 149 -1.49 -5.75 17.59
CA VAL A 149 -1.61 -6.41 18.88
C VAL A 149 -2.73 -5.81 19.74
N TYR A 150 -3.12 -4.55 19.48
CA TYR A 150 -4.18 -3.91 20.25
C TYR A 150 -5.03 -3.01 19.35
N THR A 151 -6.34 -2.96 19.67
CA THR A 151 -7.30 -2.01 19.11
C THR A 151 -8.19 -1.52 20.25
N GLY A 152 -8.20 -0.23 20.48
CA GLY A 152 -9.00 0.44 21.50
C GLY A 152 -9.76 1.64 20.98
N PRO A 153 -10.58 2.29 21.83
CA PRO A 153 -11.29 3.49 21.47
C PRO A 153 -10.35 4.63 21.08
N TRP A 154 -10.83 5.51 20.23
CA TRP A 154 -10.09 6.69 19.80
C TRP A 154 -9.70 7.61 20.96
N GLY A 155 -8.48 8.15 20.91
CA GLY A 155 -7.95 9.05 21.92
C GLY A 155 -7.40 8.36 23.18
N GLU A 156 -7.36 7.03 23.21
CA GLU A 156 -6.65 6.30 24.28
C GLU A 156 -5.13 6.30 24.10
N GLY A 157 -4.62 6.65 22.93
CA GLY A 157 -3.21 6.50 22.57
C GLY A 157 -2.26 7.25 23.50
N GLU A 158 -2.66 8.40 24.02
CA GLU A 158 -1.85 9.14 24.99
C GLU A 158 -1.79 8.47 26.36
N LYS A 159 -2.89 7.82 26.79
CA LYS A 159 -3.06 7.23 28.13
C LYS A 159 -2.55 5.81 28.21
N ILE A 160 -2.56 5.09 27.09
CA ILE A 160 -2.16 3.68 27.08
C ILE A 160 -0.69 3.52 27.42
N LYS A 161 -0.43 2.68 28.42
CA LYS A 161 0.93 2.32 28.80
C LYS A 161 1.40 1.15 27.95
N ILE A 162 2.52 1.35 27.26
CA ILE A 162 3.20 0.29 26.52
C ILE A 162 4.62 0.15 27.06
N VAL A 163 5.04 -1.09 27.31
CA VAL A 163 6.37 -1.39 27.87
C VAL A 163 6.87 -2.70 27.27
N TRP A 164 8.13 -2.73 26.88
CA TRP A 164 8.80 -3.96 26.53
C TRP A 164 9.23 -4.73 27.77
N CYS A 165 8.92 -6.03 27.83
CA CYS A 165 9.42 -6.96 28.83
C CYS A 165 10.32 -7.99 28.15
N GLY A 166 11.62 -7.66 28.04
CA GLY A 166 12.55 -8.36 27.17
C GLY A 166 12.36 -7.98 25.70
N ASP A 167 12.86 -8.80 24.79
CA ASP A 167 12.87 -8.50 23.34
C ASP A 167 11.61 -8.90 22.62
N GLU A 168 10.89 -9.91 23.13
CA GLU A 168 9.80 -10.57 22.42
C GLU A 168 8.43 -10.39 23.08
N THR A 169 8.37 -9.72 24.24
CA THR A 169 7.11 -9.51 24.96
C THR A 169 6.79 -8.03 25.07
N LEU A 170 5.66 -7.62 24.49
CA LEU A 170 5.12 -6.26 24.60
C LEU A 170 3.93 -6.26 25.55
N ILE A 171 3.95 -5.41 26.57
CA ILE A 171 2.83 -5.17 27.48
C ILE A 171 2.10 -3.93 27.01
N VAL A 172 0.80 -4.07 26.70
CA VAL A 172 -0.09 -2.99 26.27
C VAL A 172 -1.30 -2.96 27.18
N GLY A 173 -1.49 -1.84 27.91
CA GLY A 173 -2.63 -1.70 28.83
C GLY A 173 -2.71 -2.76 29.92
N GLY A 174 -1.58 -3.38 30.29
CA GLY A 174 -1.51 -4.47 31.28
C GLY A 174 -1.63 -5.88 30.70
N HIS A 175 -1.89 -6.04 29.40
CA HIS A 175 -1.92 -7.33 28.71
C HIS A 175 -0.59 -7.60 28.00
N ALA A 176 -0.05 -8.80 28.18
CA ALA A 176 1.20 -9.25 27.56
C ALA A 176 0.92 -9.90 26.19
N TYR A 177 1.69 -9.48 25.17
CA TYR A 177 1.66 -10.00 23.80
C TYR A 177 3.02 -10.57 23.45
N GLN A 178 3.04 -11.86 23.13
CA GLN A 178 4.26 -12.56 22.71
C GLN A 178 4.46 -12.41 21.20
N LEU A 179 5.70 -12.14 20.76
CA LEU A 179 6.04 -11.82 19.38
C LEU A 179 6.97 -12.84 18.70
N ASP A 180 7.38 -13.86 19.40
CA ASP A 180 8.28 -14.93 18.94
C ASP A 180 7.69 -15.83 17.84
N GLU A 181 6.38 -15.83 17.65
CA GLU A 181 5.66 -16.62 16.66
C GLU A 181 5.37 -15.86 15.33
N ILE A 182 6.18 -14.84 14.98
CA ILE A 182 5.96 -14.03 13.77
C ILE A 182 6.88 -14.46 12.62
#